data_275e823fc54c0acd8964f7f461719baf
#
_entry.id   275e823fc54c0acd8964f7f461719baf
#
_cell.length_a   1.000
_cell.length_b   1.000
_cell.length_c   1.000
_cell.angle_alpha   90.00
_cell.angle_beta   90.00
_cell.angle_gamma   90.00
#
_symmetry.space_group_name_H-M   'P 1'
#
loop_
_entity.id
_entity.type
_entity.pdbx_description
1 polymer ?
#
loop_
_entity_poly.entity_id
_entity_poly.type
_entity_poly.pdbx_seq_one_letter_code
_entity_poly.pdbx_strand_id
1 'polypeptide(L)'
;VEQGGGPLLARMLRVLRAAAERYTRLSVSLATEIEASQAEHRAIVHAFAAGDAAEVGRLLDAHCRNTAGRLLTHLPERGTP
;
A
#
# COMPACT_ATOMS: atom_id res chain seq x y z
N VAL A 1 -42.06 -11.29 -7.16
CA VAL A 1 -41.04 -11.64 -6.26
C VAL A 1 -39.80 -10.81 -6.49
N GLU A 2 -38.92 -11.17 -7.34
CA GLU A 2 -37.73 -10.35 -7.50
C GLU A 2 -38.08 -9.01 -8.08
N GLN A 3 -39.24 -8.84 -8.64
CA GLN A 3 -39.62 -7.51 -9.11
C GLN A 3 -39.68 -6.51 -7.98
N GLY A 4 -40.08 -6.95 -6.79
CA GLY A 4 -40.27 -6.05 -5.69
C GLY A 4 -39.04 -5.30 -5.30
N GLY A 5 -37.94 -5.97 -5.19
CA GLY A 5 -36.72 -5.32 -4.76
C GLY A 5 -35.55 -5.52 -5.69
N GLY A 6 -35.78 -6.15 -6.83
CA GLY A 6 -34.69 -6.57 -7.69
C GLY A 6 -33.73 -5.47 -8.10
N PRO A 7 -34.22 -4.37 -8.71
CA PRO A 7 -33.29 -3.34 -9.19
C PRO A 7 -32.53 -2.66 -8.05
N LEU A 8 -33.19 -2.39 -6.95
CA LEU A 8 -32.53 -1.76 -5.82
C LEU A 8 -31.52 -2.70 -5.19
N LEU A 9 -31.92 -3.94 -4.97
CA LEU A 9 -31.03 -4.93 -4.37
C LEU A 9 -29.81 -5.16 -5.26
N ALA A 10 -30.02 -5.27 -6.56
CA ALA A 10 -28.93 -5.47 -7.50
C ALA A 10 -27.94 -4.31 -7.44
N ARG A 11 -28.45 -3.09 -7.35
CA ARG A 11 -27.57 -1.91 -7.24
C ARG A 11 -26.78 -1.95 -5.95
N MET A 12 -27.43 -2.27 -4.84
CA MET A 12 -26.75 -2.34 -3.55
C MET A 12 -25.66 -3.40 -3.57
N LEU A 13 -25.94 -4.55 -4.17
CA LEU A 13 -24.94 -5.60 -4.26
C LEU A 13 -23.75 -5.16 -5.10
N ARG A 14 -24.01 -4.46 -6.20
CA ARG A 14 -22.90 -3.96 -7.01
C ARG A 14 -22.03 -2.96 -6.25
N VAL A 15 -22.66 -2.07 -5.49
CA VAL A 15 -21.91 -1.10 -4.71
C VAL A 15 -21.07 -1.79 -3.64
N LEU A 16 -21.66 -2.76 -2.95
CA LEU A 16 -20.94 -3.48 -1.91
C LEU A 16 -19.79 -4.28 -2.49
N ARG A 17 -20.01 -4.93 -3.63
CA ARG A 17 -18.95 -5.70 -4.26
C ARG A 17 -17.80 -4.80 -4.69
N ALA A 18 -18.10 -3.65 -5.28
CA ALA A 18 -17.06 -2.73 -5.72
C ALA A 18 -16.26 -2.22 -4.52
N ALA A 19 -16.93 -1.94 -3.42
CA ALA A 19 -16.25 -1.49 -2.20
C ALA A 19 -15.35 -2.59 -1.65
N ALA A 20 -15.84 -3.83 -1.66
CA ALA A 20 -15.04 -4.95 -1.17
C ALA A 20 -13.81 -5.18 -2.04
N GLU A 21 -13.97 -5.04 -3.34
CA GLU A 21 -12.84 -5.21 -4.25
C GLU A 21 -11.78 -4.13 -4.04
N ARG A 22 -12.22 -2.88 -3.82
CA ARG A 22 -11.27 -1.80 -3.53
C ARG A 22 -10.52 -2.06 -2.25
N TYR A 23 -11.23 -2.52 -1.22
CA TYR A 23 -10.60 -2.81 0.05
C TYR A 23 -9.58 -3.93 -0.07
N THR A 24 -9.92 -4.97 -0.81
CA THR A 24 -9.01 -6.09 -1.02
C THR A 24 -7.74 -5.64 -1.76
N ARG A 25 -7.90 -4.85 -2.81
CA ARG A 25 -6.75 -4.36 -3.56
C ARG A 25 -5.84 -3.50 -2.69
N LEU A 26 -6.44 -2.63 -1.88
CA LEU A 26 -5.66 -1.78 -0.98
C LEU A 26 -4.93 -2.62 0.05
N SER A 27 -5.60 -3.61 0.63
CA SER A 27 -4.99 -4.47 1.64
C SER A 27 -3.79 -5.24 1.08
N VAL A 28 -3.92 -5.76 -0.13
CA VAL A 28 -2.82 -6.48 -0.78
C VAL A 28 -1.67 -5.53 -1.06
N SER A 29 -1.98 -4.33 -1.55
CA SER A 29 -0.96 -3.34 -1.84
C SER A 29 -0.20 -2.94 -0.57
N LEU A 30 -0.92 -2.71 0.53
CA LEU A 30 -0.28 -2.35 1.79
C LEU A 30 0.60 -3.47 2.32
N ALA A 31 0.13 -4.72 2.22
CA ALA A 31 0.92 -5.85 2.66
C ALA A 31 2.22 -5.97 1.87
N THR A 32 2.14 -5.76 0.56
CA THR A 32 3.32 -5.80 -0.29
C THR A 32 4.32 -4.71 0.08
N GLU A 33 3.82 -3.51 0.38
CA GLU A 33 4.68 -2.40 0.76
C GLU A 33 5.33 -2.61 2.11
N ILE A 34 4.60 -3.19 3.04
CA ILE A 34 5.18 -3.52 4.35
C ILE A 34 6.30 -4.53 4.18
N GLU A 35 6.07 -5.52 3.34
CA GLU A 35 7.08 -6.54 3.08
C GLU A 35 8.33 -5.93 2.47
N ALA A 36 8.16 -5.03 1.51
CA ALA A 36 9.28 -4.35 0.88
C ALA A 36 10.03 -3.49 1.90
N SER A 37 9.30 -2.78 2.76
CA SER A 37 9.91 -1.97 3.80
C SER A 37 10.73 -2.83 4.77
N GLN A 38 10.21 -3.98 5.13
CA GLN A 38 10.92 -4.87 6.04
C GLN A 38 12.18 -5.45 5.40
N ALA A 39 12.15 -5.73 4.11
CA ALA A 39 13.33 -6.17 3.40
C ALA A 39 14.40 -5.09 3.41
N GLU A 40 13.98 -3.83 3.24
CA GLU A 40 14.91 -2.70 3.30
C GLU A 40 15.53 -2.59 4.68
N HIS A 41 14.73 -2.75 5.73
CA HIS A 41 15.23 -2.71 7.09
C HIS A 41 16.25 -3.82 7.35
N ARG A 42 15.96 -5.03 6.88
CA ARG A 42 16.89 -6.13 7.05
C ARG A 42 18.23 -5.88 6.36
N ALA A 43 18.18 -5.27 5.17
CA ALA A 43 19.40 -4.94 4.44
C ALA A 43 20.23 -3.92 5.21
N ILE A 44 19.57 -2.93 5.82
CA ILE A 44 20.26 -1.91 6.62
C ILE A 44 20.94 -2.55 7.82
N VAL A 45 20.21 -3.40 8.54
CA VAL A 45 20.75 -4.08 9.70
C VAL A 45 21.95 -4.96 9.31
N HIS A 46 21.84 -5.63 8.19
CA HIS A 46 22.90 -6.49 7.70
C HIS A 46 24.16 -5.68 7.38
N ALA A 47 24.00 -4.55 6.71
CA ALA A 47 25.13 -3.68 6.36
C ALA A 47 25.75 -3.09 7.64
N PHE A 48 24.91 -2.72 8.60
CA PHE A 48 25.38 -2.20 9.87
C PHE A 48 26.20 -3.25 10.61
N ALA A 49 25.71 -4.47 10.66
CA ALA A 49 26.42 -5.56 11.33
C ALA A 49 27.76 -5.87 10.65
N ALA A 50 27.85 -5.63 9.34
CA ALA A 50 29.08 -5.83 8.60
C ALA A 50 30.06 -4.67 8.77
N GLY A 51 29.62 -3.58 9.41
CA GLY A 51 30.48 -2.41 9.60
C GLY A 51 30.65 -1.58 8.34
N ASP A 52 29.75 -1.71 7.39
CA ASP A 52 29.84 -1.01 6.11
C ASP A 52 29.05 0.29 6.19
N ALA A 53 29.70 1.34 6.69
CA ALA A 53 29.04 2.62 6.92
C ALA A 53 28.54 3.25 5.62
N ALA A 54 29.30 3.11 4.55
CA ALA A 54 28.91 3.68 3.26
C ALA A 54 27.64 3.02 2.75
N GLU A 55 27.56 1.71 2.88
CA GLU A 55 26.39 0.96 2.44
C GLU A 55 25.17 1.28 3.32
N VAL A 56 25.38 1.43 4.63
CA VAL A 56 24.31 1.83 5.53
C VAL A 56 23.72 3.17 5.09
N GLY A 57 24.58 4.13 4.78
CA GLY A 57 24.11 5.44 4.32
C GLY A 57 23.33 5.35 3.03
N ARG A 58 23.82 4.57 2.07
CA ARG A 58 23.15 4.40 0.79
C ARG A 58 21.79 3.74 0.96
N LEU A 59 21.73 2.72 1.80
CA LEU A 59 20.48 1.99 2.04
C LEU A 59 19.47 2.84 2.80
N LEU A 60 19.94 3.64 3.77
CA LEU A 60 19.04 4.53 4.49
C LEU A 60 18.45 5.59 3.57
N ASP A 61 19.25 6.16 2.70
CA ASP A 61 18.77 7.15 1.77
C ASP A 61 17.74 6.55 0.81
N ALA A 62 18.02 5.36 0.30
CA ALA A 62 17.09 4.67 -0.59
C ALA A 62 15.80 4.34 0.14
N HIS A 63 15.90 3.89 1.39
CA HIS A 63 14.72 3.55 2.19
C HIS A 63 13.84 4.78 2.42
N CYS A 64 14.45 5.90 2.73
CA CYS A 64 13.68 7.13 2.95
C CYS A 64 12.98 7.57 1.67
N ARG A 65 13.65 7.49 0.53
CA ARG A 65 13.03 7.86 -0.73
C ARG A 65 11.91 6.91 -1.10
N ASN A 66 12.11 5.62 -0.87
CA ASN A 66 11.08 4.63 -1.18
C ASN A 66 9.88 4.81 -0.28
N THR A 67 10.10 5.11 0.99
CA THR A 67 9.01 5.35 1.94
C THR A 67 8.21 6.57 1.55
N ALA A 68 8.88 7.65 1.17
CA ALA A 68 8.20 8.85 0.73
C ALA A 68 7.35 8.57 -0.51
N GLY A 69 7.91 7.81 -1.46
CA GLY A 69 7.16 7.44 -2.66
C GLY A 69 5.94 6.61 -2.35
N ARG A 70 6.06 5.67 -1.43
CA ARG A 70 4.94 4.83 -1.02
C ARG A 70 3.85 5.65 -0.35
N LEU A 71 4.23 6.59 0.52
CA LEU A 71 3.26 7.45 1.16
C LEU A 71 2.53 8.31 0.16
N LEU A 72 3.24 8.85 -0.81
CA LEU A 72 2.61 9.69 -1.83
C LEU A 72 1.59 8.92 -2.66
N THR A 73 1.83 7.64 -2.90
CA THR A 73 0.86 6.83 -3.65
C THR A 73 -0.44 6.61 -2.91
N HIS A 74 -0.42 6.72 -1.58
CA HIS A 74 -1.60 6.46 -0.78
C HIS A 74 -2.32 7.71 -0.32
N LEU A 75 -1.79 8.88 -0.65
CA LEU A 75 -2.47 10.13 -0.30
C LEU A 75 -3.64 10.36 -1.23
N PRO A 76 -4.71 11.01 -0.72
CA PRO A 76 -5.82 11.38 -1.58
C PRO A 76 -5.31 12.31 -2.67
N GLU A 77 -6.00 12.30 -3.79
CA GLU A 77 -5.61 13.14 -4.90
C GLU A 77 -5.68 14.59 -4.52
N ARG A 78 -4.56 15.29 -4.70
CA ARG A 78 -4.49 16.70 -4.35
C ARG A 78 -5.11 17.54 -5.46
N GLY A 79 -5.63 18.66 -5.09
CA GLY A 79 -6.24 19.53 -6.06
C GLY A 79 -7.63 19.13 -6.46
N THR A 80 -8.14 18.04 -5.99
CA THR A 80 -9.53 17.67 -6.20
C THR A 80 -10.38 18.44 -5.20
N PRO A 81 -11.23 19.30 -5.69
CA PRO A 81 -12.04 20.11 -4.79
C PRO A 81 -12.98 19.26 -3.97
#